data_775b3ffe2fd8cd99f8d512d30d075c11
#
_entry.id   775b3ffe2fd8cd99f8d512d30d075c11
#
_cell.length_a   1.000
_cell.length_b   1.000
_cell.length_c   1.000
_cell.angle_alpha   90.00
_cell.angle_beta   90.00
_cell.angle_gamma   90.00
#
_symmetry.space_group_name_H-M   'P 1'
#
loop_
_entity.id
_entity.type
_entity.pdbx_description
1 polymer ?
#
loop_
_entity_poly.entity_id
_entity_poly.type
_entity_poly.pdbx_seq_one_letter_code
_entity_poly.pdbx_strand_id
1 'polypeptide(L)'
;MSFLPHLVKPVVLGALIFFSLPSFAELRLELSDAIDVATENDPWLRQSVQIQDALLEESIADGALPDPRMTIGAANLPTDTFDMGQEAMTQATVGLTQRIPRGNSRQLASARKEEMAGVHPFMRENRRAQVAETVTQLWLEVWRSEQSIRLIESNRGLFEQLEDVAEAGYTSASTGSRQQDVIRASLELTRLEDRLTALQVQQASNREALAEWIGLDQAQLAVTDHVPRELLGELPSAWAEIATDSLIRHPAVRATDQLIEAQSVDVDLARQSYKPEWSISAQYGYRDRAPNGEDRADLFSVGIGFDLPLFTGNRQDRKLNASVARLEAAKTERILQLRGFRAKARAAVARLQRLDERIALYEQTLLPQMEAQASAALTAYNNDDGDFAEAVRARIAELNAQVELIQMKAERAGNMANFRYLTADTSEIPTFSMTRYQD
;
A
#
# COMPACT_ATOMS: atom_id res chain seq x y z
N MET A 1 -29.87 4.83 -94.76
CA MET A 1 -28.48 4.47 -94.55
C MET A 1 -28.27 4.27 -93.05
N SER A 2 -28.13 3.01 -92.71
CA SER A 2 -28.02 2.46 -91.36
C SER A 2 -26.62 2.66 -90.78
N PHE A 3 -26.49 2.95 -89.48
CA PHE A 3 -25.36 2.59 -88.66
C PHE A 3 -25.82 2.26 -87.21
N LEU A 4 -25.70 0.98 -86.85
CA LEU A 4 -25.76 0.52 -85.46
C LEU A 4 -24.46 0.88 -84.73
N PRO A 5 -24.51 1.17 -83.45
CA PRO A 5 -23.35 1.00 -82.59
C PRO A 5 -23.45 -0.20 -81.61
N HIS A 6 -22.35 -0.89 -81.47
CA HIS A 6 -22.10 -2.06 -80.67
C HIS A 6 -22.34 -1.87 -79.16
N LEU A 7 -23.05 -2.84 -78.58
CA LEU A 7 -23.27 -2.98 -77.15
C LEU A 7 -21.99 -3.59 -76.51
N VAL A 8 -21.28 -2.83 -75.68
CA VAL A 8 -20.20 -3.31 -74.83
C VAL A 8 -20.78 -3.62 -73.43
N LYS A 9 -20.78 -4.90 -73.07
CA LYS A 9 -21.15 -5.35 -71.66
C LYS A 9 -20.05 -5.03 -70.71
N PRO A 10 -20.29 -4.40 -69.53
CA PRO A 10 -19.30 -4.30 -68.48
C PRO A 10 -19.21 -5.64 -67.71
N VAL A 11 -17.99 -6.17 -67.59
CA VAL A 11 -17.64 -7.27 -66.70
C VAL A 11 -17.50 -6.68 -65.30
N VAL A 12 -18.42 -7.02 -64.40
CA VAL A 12 -18.35 -6.67 -62.98
C VAL A 12 -17.39 -7.67 -62.33
N LEU A 13 -16.17 -7.20 -62.06
CA LEU A 13 -15.17 -7.91 -61.26
C LEU A 13 -15.53 -7.72 -59.77
N GLY A 14 -16.18 -8.71 -59.16
CA GLY A 14 -16.47 -8.72 -57.72
C GLY A 14 -15.21 -8.87 -56.90
N ALA A 15 -14.71 -7.78 -56.30
CA ALA A 15 -13.67 -7.82 -55.28
C ALA A 15 -14.27 -8.37 -53.99
N LEU A 16 -13.96 -9.61 -53.66
CA LEU A 16 -14.19 -10.21 -52.33
C LEU A 16 -13.23 -9.53 -51.35
N ILE A 17 -13.74 -8.52 -50.62
CA ILE A 17 -13.06 -7.93 -49.46
C ILE A 17 -13.20 -8.94 -48.33
N PHE A 18 -12.13 -9.69 -48.06
CA PHE A 18 -11.98 -10.43 -46.81
C PHE A 18 -11.87 -9.41 -45.68
N PHE A 19 -12.97 -9.16 -44.96
CA PHE A 19 -12.96 -8.55 -43.67
C PHE A 19 -12.30 -9.57 -42.70
N SER A 20 -11.01 -9.44 -42.47
CA SER A 20 -10.36 -10.05 -41.30
C SER A 20 -10.98 -9.37 -40.08
N LEU A 21 -11.93 -10.06 -39.44
CA LEU A 21 -12.38 -9.69 -38.10
C LEU A 21 -11.13 -9.66 -37.20
N PRO A 22 -10.87 -8.56 -36.50
CA PRO A 22 -9.83 -8.58 -35.48
C PRO A 22 -10.21 -9.68 -34.47
N SER A 23 -9.32 -10.65 -34.29
CA SER A 23 -9.41 -11.58 -33.19
C SER A 23 -9.45 -10.71 -31.94
N PHE A 24 -10.59 -10.65 -31.25
CA PHE A 24 -10.66 -10.08 -29.92
C PHE A 24 -9.78 -10.98 -29.06
N ALA A 25 -8.50 -10.60 -28.90
CA ALA A 25 -7.70 -11.16 -27.84
C ALA A 25 -8.47 -10.85 -26.54
N GLU A 26 -8.86 -11.89 -25.84
CA GLU A 26 -9.53 -11.78 -24.56
C GLU A 26 -8.64 -10.91 -23.65
N LEU A 27 -9.15 -9.75 -23.24
CA LEU A 27 -8.39 -8.81 -22.42
C LEU A 27 -8.10 -9.52 -21.11
N ARG A 28 -6.82 -9.76 -20.82
CA ARG A 28 -6.39 -10.42 -19.59
C ARG A 28 -5.71 -9.42 -18.68
N LEU A 29 -5.92 -9.56 -17.40
CA LEU A 29 -5.33 -8.72 -16.37
C LEU A 29 -3.87 -9.14 -16.13
N GLU A 30 -2.93 -8.33 -16.59
CA GLU A 30 -1.53 -8.47 -16.24
C GLU A 30 -1.28 -7.95 -14.81
N LEU A 31 -0.29 -8.54 -14.13
CA LEU A 31 0.06 -8.10 -12.77
C LEU A 31 0.57 -6.64 -12.75
N SER A 32 1.38 -6.25 -13.75
CA SER A 32 1.86 -4.88 -13.92
C SER A 32 0.72 -3.88 -13.98
N ASP A 33 -0.29 -4.16 -14.83
CA ASP A 33 -1.44 -3.28 -15.00
C ASP A 33 -2.26 -3.17 -13.71
N ALA A 34 -2.45 -4.28 -13.00
CA ALA A 34 -3.13 -4.28 -11.71
C ALA A 34 -2.40 -3.42 -10.67
N ILE A 35 -1.07 -3.48 -10.61
CA ILE A 35 -0.26 -2.66 -9.69
C ILE A 35 -0.33 -1.18 -10.07
N ASP A 36 -0.23 -0.86 -11.36
CA ASP A 36 -0.27 0.52 -11.85
C ASP A 36 -1.62 1.16 -11.53
N VAL A 37 -2.73 0.51 -11.88
CA VAL A 37 -4.08 0.98 -11.58
C VAL A 37 -4.29 1.18 -10.06
N ALA A 38 -3.86 0.22 -9.25
CA ALA A 38 -4.00 0.30 -7.79
C ALA A 38 -3.18 1.47 -7.21
N THR A 39 -1.98 1.69 -7.73
CA THR A 39 -1.10 2.77 -7.28
C THR A 39 -1.62 4.14 -7.70
N GLU A 40 -2.11 4.29 -8.93
CA GLU A 40 -2.66 5.55 -9.43
C GLU A 40 -3.94 5.95 -8.69
N ASN A 41 -4.76 4.97 -8.33
CA ASN A 41 -6.05 5.19 -7.67
C ASN A 41 -5.97 5.23 -6.14
N ASP A 42 -4.80 5.01 -5.52
CA ASP A 42 -4.69 4.99 -4.06
C ASP A 42 -4.97 6.38 -3.44
N PRO A 43 -6.11 6.56 -2.73
CA PRO A 43 -6.45 7.86 -2.11
C PRO A 43 -5.44 8.29 -1.05
N TRP A 44 -4.74 7.34 -0.42
CA TRP A 44 -3.74 7.61 0.60
C TRP A 44 -2.56 8.43 0.05
N LEU A 45 -2.16 8.20 -1.20
CA LEU A 45 -1.09 8.97 -1.84
C LEU A 45 -1.46 10.45 -1.96
N ARG A 46 -2.70 10.75 -2.36
CA ARG A 46 -3.23 12.12 -2.41
C ARG A 46 -3.35 12.73 -1.02
N GLN A 47 -3.86 11.99 -0.03
CA GLN A 47 -3.90 12.43 1.36
C GLN A 47 -2.51 12.82 1.87
N SER A 48 -1.49 11.99 1.60
CA SER A 48 -0.11 12.26 2.02
C SER A 48 0.46 13.54 1.41
N VAL A 49 0.12 13.87 0.15
CA VAL A 49 0.51 15.16 -0.47
C VAL A 49 -0.14 16.31 0.27
N GLN A 50 -1.45 16.25 0.53
CA GLN A 50 -2.18 17.33 1.23
C GLN A 50 -1.66 17.55 2.66
N ILE A 51 -1.27 16.49 3.37
CA ILE A 51 -0.66 16.62 4.71
C ILE A 51 0.74 17.26 4.60
N GLN A 52 1.53 16.88 3.59
CA GLN A 52 2.83 17.50 3.34
C GLN A 52 2.68 19.01 3.07
N ASP A 53 1.75 19.37 2.20
CA ASP A 53 1.50 20.78 1.86
C ASP A 53 1.03 21.57 3.09
N ALA A 54 0.14 21.00 3.91
CA ALA A 54 -0.30 21.60 5.17
C ALA A 54 0.87 21.85 6.13
N LEU A 55 1.81 20.89 6.26
CA LEU A 55 3.00 21.05 7.10
C LEU A 55 3.94 22.13 6.58
N LEU A 56 4.07 22.28 5.26
CA LEU A 56 4.87 23.34 4.64
C LEU A 56 4.26 24.73 4.87
N GLU A 57 2.94 24.87 4.74
CA GLU A 57 2.22 26.11 5.08
C GLU A 57 2.33 26.44 6.58
N GLU A 58 2.19 25.43 7.44
CA GLU A 58 2.39 25.57 8.88
C GLU A 58 3.85 25.98 9.22
N SER A 59 4.86 25.53 8.44
CA SER A 59 6.25 25.93 8.65
C SER A 59 6.44 27.42 8.45
N ILE A 60 5.78 28.00 7.45
CA ILE A 60 5.80 29.44 7.17
C ILE A 60 5.12 30.21 8.31
N ALA A 61 3.96 29.71 8.76
CA ALA A 61 3.19 30.32 9.85
C ALA A 61 3.96 30.31 11.18
N ASP A 62 4.55 29.14 11.53
CA ASP A 62 5.35 28.98 12.75
C ASP A 62 6.66 29.81 12.72
N GLY A 63 7.18 30.11 11.52
CA GLY A 63 8.31 30.98 11.28
C GLY A 63 7.98 32.48 11.41
N ALA A 64 6.73 32.89 11.33
CA ALA A 64 6.31 34.28 11.40
C ALA A 64 6.37 34.85 12.84
N LEU A 65 6.43 36.16 12.94
CA LEU A 65 6.24 36.83 14.24
C LEU A 65 4.75 36.75 14.64
N PRO A 66 4.47 36.51 15.93
CA PRO A 66 3.09 36.57 16.40
C PRO A 66 2.51 37.99 16.21
N ASP A 67 1.21 38.06 15.99
CA ASP A 67 0.53 39.30 15.77
C ASP A 67 0.69 40.30 16.94
N PRO A 68 0.83 41.60 16.65
CA PRO A 68 0.84 42.63 17.66
C PRO A 68 -0.54 42.69 18.36
N ARG A 69 -0.51 42.78 19.68
CA ARG A 69 -1.73 42.89 20.49
C ARG A 69 -2.07 44.36 20.72
N MET A 70 -3.23 44.77 20.25
CA MET A 70 -3.81 46.07 20.59
C MET A 70 -4.66 45.99 21.86
N THR A 71 -4.55 46.98 22.73
CA THR A 71 -5.34 47.11 23.97
C THR A 71 -5.93 48.46 24.01
N ILE A 72 -7.26 48.56 24.27
CA ILE A 72 -7.98 49.79 24.46
C ILE A 72 -8.63 49.72 25.86
N GLY A 73 -8.52 50.76 26.64
CA GLY A 73 -9.07 50.78 28.01
C GLY A 73 -9.12 52.15 28.60
N ALA A 74 -9.69 52.27 29.81
CA ALA A 74 -9.58 53.43 30.68
C ALA A 74 -8.74 53.07 31.90
N ALA A 75 -7.79 53.89 32.24
CA ALA A 75 -6.94 53.72 33.41
C ALA A 75 -7.25 54.79 34.47
N ASN A 76 -7.15 54.37 35.74
CA ASN A 76 -7.36 55.24 36.91
C ASN A 76 -8.73 55.95 36.88
N LEU A 77 -9.79 55.31 36.42
CA LEU A 77 -11.13 55.83 36.41
C LEU A 77 -11.70 55.87 37.84
N PRO A 78 -12.17 57.06 38.35
CA PRO A 78 -12.79 57.16 39.67
C PRO A 78 -14.04 56.26 39.78
N THR A 79 -14.14 55.51 40.85
CA THR A 79 -15.24 54.55 41.02
C THR A 79 -16.52 55.18 41.57
N ASP A 80 -16.42 56.42 42.09
CA ASP A 80 -17.52 57.20 42.67
C ASP A 80 -18.30 58.00 41.61
N THR A 81 -17.65 58.52 40.58
CA THR A 81 -18.28 59.39 39.56
C THR A 81 -18.14 58.83 38.13
N PHE A 82 -17.14 58.00 37.86
CA PHE A 82 -16.74 57.61 36.51
C PHE A 82 -16.41 58.78 35.58
N ASP A 83 -16.05 59.95 36.16
CA ASP A 83 -15.72 61.16 35.40
C ASP A 83 -14.24 61.11 34.97
N MET A 84 -14.03 61.25 33.67
CA MET A 84 -12.66 61.25 33.07
C MET A 84 -11.85 62.49 33.45
N GLY A 85 -12.48 63.58 33.81
CA GLY A 85 -11.87 64.85 34.20
C GLY A 85 -11.56 64.97 35.67
N GLN A 86 -12.15 64.17 36.58
CA GLN A 86 -12.04 64.33 38.01
C GLN A 86 -10.60 64.19 38.51
N GLU A 87 -9.91 63.09 38.18
CA GLU A 87 -8.56 62.80 38.66
C GLU A 87 -7.49 63.10 37.61
N ALA A 88 -6.37 63.63 38.07
CA ALA A 88 -5.26 64.00 37.18
C ALA A 88 -4.65 62.86 36.37
N MET A 89 -4.79 61.62 36.84
CA MET A 89 -4.21 60.43 36.19
C MET A 89 -5.21 59.58 35.44
N THR A 90 -6.51 59.98 35.41
CA THR A 90 -7.54 59.30 34.61
C THR A 90 -7.20 59.52 33.13
N GLN A 91 -7.21 58.43 32.36
CA GLN A 91 -6.89 58.46 30.95
C GLN A 91 -7.61 57.38 30.16
N ALA A 92 -7.99 57.70 28.95
CA ALA A 92 -8.34 56.71 27.95
C ALA A 92 -7.05 56.24 27.28
N THR A 93 -6.81 54.92 27.19
CA THR A 93 -5.55 54.35 26.71
C THR A 93 -5.72 53.54 25.46
N VAL A 94 -4.79 53.69 24.56
CA VAL A 94 -4.60 52.79 23.41
C VAL A 94 -3.14 52.30 23.43
N GLY A 95 -2.97 50.96 23.54
CA GLY A 95 -1.65 50.35 23.60
C GLY A 95 -1.45 49.32 22.50
N LEU A 96 -0.21 49.18 22.05
CA LEU A 96 0.24 48.16 21.10
C LEU A 96 1.40 47.39 21.76
N THR A 97 1.33 46.05 21.76
CA THR A 97 2.38 45.20 22.32
C THR A 97 2.79 44.16 21.28
N GLN A 98 4.08 44.12 20.93
CA GLN A 98 4.70 43.11 20.09
C GLN A 98 5.48 42.13 20.98
N ARG A 99 5.18 40.83 20.84
CA ARG A 99 6.00 39.75 21.46
C ARG A 99 7.07 39.31 20.49
N ILE A 100 8.25 39.04 21.00
CA ILE A 100 9.41 38.50 20.27
C ILE A 100 9.73 37.15 20.93
N PRO A 101 9.43 36.02 20.26
CA PRO A 101 9.65 34.68 20.79
C PRO A 101 11.10 34.40 21.15
N ARG A 102 11.32 33.40 22.00
CA ARG A 102 12.60 33.05 22.62
C ARG A 102 13.65 32.64 21.60
N GLY A 103 14.78 33.33 21.57
CA GLY A 103 15.94 32.97 20.74
C GLY A 103 15.57 32.64 19.29
N ASN A 104 15.92 31.43 18.84
CA ASN A 104 15.64 30.95 17.47
C ASN A 104 14.38 30.07 17.38
N SER A 105 13.46 30.17 18.38
CA SER A 105 12.30 29.27 18.46
C SER A 105 11.42 29.26 17.21
N ARG A 106 11.25 30.41 16.52
CA ARG A 106 10.49 30.50 15.26
C ARG A 106 11.15 29.71 14.12
N GLN A 107 12.45 29.93 13.92
CA GLN A 107 13.21 29.21 12.88
C GLN A 107 13.23 27.70 13.15
N LEU A 108 13.37 27.29 14.42
CA LEU A 108 13.34 25.87 14.79
C LEU A 108 11.92 25.27 14.69
N ALA A 109 10.87 26.05 14.98
CA ALA A 109 9.50 25.61 14.79
C ALA A 109 9.19 25.39 13.31
N SER A 110 9.59 26.34 12.45
CA SER A 110 9.54 26.21 11.00
C SER A 110 10.31 24.99 10.51
N ALA A 111 11.60 24.86 10.87
CA ALA A 111 12.44 23.74 10.46
C ALA A 111 11.87 22.39 10.91
N ARG A 112 11.30 22.29 12.12
CA ARG A 112 10.63 21.08 12.57
C ARG A 112 9.47 20.66 11.66
N LYS A 113 8.66 21.63 11.22
CA LYS A 113 7.55 21.36 10.29
C LYS A 113 8.06 20.94 8.92
N GLU A 114 9.13 21.56 8.43
CA GLU A 114 9.80 21.17 7.17
C GLU A 114 10.33 19.72 7.25
N GLU A 115 11.02 19.36 8.34
CA GLU A 115 11.49 17.98 8.55
C GLU A 115 10.33 16.99 8.64
N MET A 116 9.21 17.34 9.29
CA MET A 116 8.00 16.52 9.31
C MET A 116 7.38 16.38 7.91
N ALA A 117 7.35 17.44 7.11
CA ALA A 117 6.91 17.39 5.72
C ALA A 117 7.81 16.47 4.88
N GLY A 118 9.12 16.48 5.13
CA GLY A 118 10.12 15.63 4.50
C GLY A 118 9.93 14.10 4.75
N VAL A 119 9.13 13.71 5.74
CA VAL A 119 8.78 12.30 5.98
C VAL A 119 7.87 11.75 4.89
N HIS A 120 6.96 12.58 4.36
CA HIS A 120 5.88 12.17 3.47
C HIS A 120 6.33 11.59 2.12
N PRO A 121 7.38 12.10 1.43
CA PRO A 121 7.91 11.48 0.22
C PRO A 121 8.30 10.01 0.44
N PHE A 122 9.01 9.70 1.52
CA PHE A 122 9.41 8.32 1.86
C PHE A 122 8.22 7.45 2.26
N MET A 123 7.24 8.02 2.96
CA MET A 123 6.00 7.31 3.27
C MET A 123 5.22 6.95 1.99
N ARG A 124 5.17 7.83 0.98
CA ARG A 124 4.53 7.55 -0.30
C ARG A 124 5.29 6.48 -1.10
N GLU A 125 6.62 6.52 -1.09
CA GLU A 125 7.45 5.47 -1.71
C GLU A 125 7.19 4.11 -1.06
N ASN A 126 7.19 4.07 0.27
CA ASN A 126 6.84 2.86 1.02
C ASN A 126 5.40 2.37 0.73
N ARG A 127 4.44 3.30 0.64
CA ARG A 127 3.04 2.96 0.34
C ARG A 127 2.89 2.33 -1.03
N ARG A 128 3.56 2.85 -2.06
CA ARG A 128 3.56 2.24 -3.40
C ARG A 128 4.09 0.82 -3.38
N ALA A 129 5.20 0.60 -2.68
CA ALA A 129 5.78 -0.74 -2.53
C ALA A 129 4.84 -1.70 -1.76
N GLN A 130 4.13 -1.22 -0.75
CA GLN A 130 3.13 -2.00 -0.03
C GLN A 130 1.91 -2.32 -0.89
N VAL A 131 1.41 -1.36 -1.68
CA VAL A 131 0.32 -1.58 -2.62
C VAL A 131 0.71 -2.63 -3.65
N ALA A 132 1.90 -2.51 -4.23
CA ALA A 132 2.41 -3.49 -5.18
C ALA A 132 2.50 -4.90 -4.59
N GLU A 133 3.00 -5.05 -3.36
CA GLU A 133 3.06 -6.33 -2.65
C GLU A 133 1.65 -6.88 -2.37
N THR A 134 0.73 -6.06 -1.86
CA THR A 134 -0.65 -6.47 -1.54
C THR A 134 -1.40 -6.90 -2.80
N VAL A 135 -1.35 -6.10 -3.86
CA VAL A 135 -2.00 -6.41 -5.15
C VAL A 135 -1.41 -7.68 -5.77
N THR A 136 -0.08 -7.87 -5.67
CA THR A 136 0.56 -9.11 -6.13
C THR A 136 0.03 -10.34 -5.40
N GLN A 137 -0.14 -10.28 -4.08
CA GLN A 137 -0.69 -11.39 -3.30
C GLN A 137 -2.13 -11.71 -3.74
N LEU A 138 -2.98 -10.68 -3.87
CA LEU A 138 -4.38 -10.87 -4.30
C LEU A 138 -4.47 -11.40 -5.73
N TRP A 139 -3.68 -10.88 -6.65
CA TRP A 139 -3.61 -11.35 -8.03
C TRP A 139 -3.19 -12.83 -8.10
N LEU A 140 -2.18 -13.23 -7.33
CA LEU A 140 -1.71 -14.62 -7.25
C LEU A 140 -2.77 -15.56 -6.67
N GLU A 141 -3.58 -15.11 -5.73
CA GLU A 141 -4.69 -15.90 -5.19
C GLU A 141 -5.81 -16.09 -6.25
N VAL A 142 -6.11 -15.06 -7.06
CA VAL A 142 -7.02 -15.20 -8.22
C VAL A 142 -6.41 -16.17 -9.23
N TRP A 143 -5.14 -16.01 -9.60
CA TRP A 143 -4.42 -16.89 -10.51
C TRP A 143 -4.45 -18.34 -10.04
N ARG A 144 -4.15 -18.60 -8.79
CA ARG A 144 -4.18 -19.94 -8.18
C ARG A 144 -5.55 -20.58 -8.30
N SER A 145 -6.60 -19.84 -7.99
CA SER A 145 -7.97 -20.31 -8.06
C SER A 145 -8.37 -20.65 -9.50
N GLU A 146 -8.07 -19.76 -10.47
CA GLU A 146 -8.37 -19.99 -11.88
C GLU A 146 -7.60 -21.18 -12.46
N GLN A 147 -6.32 -21.33 -12.15
CA GLN A 147 -5.54 -22.47 -12.62
C GLN A 147 -6.07 -23.79 -12.04
N SER A 148 -6.45 -23.78 -10.75
CA SER A 148 -7.01 -24.98 -10.10
C SER A 148 -8.38 -25.35 -10.66
N ILE A 149 -9.24 -24.37 -10.95
CA ILE A 149 -10.56 -24.59 -11.59
C ILE A 149 -10.34 -25.19 -12.99
N ARG A 150 -9.53 -24.56 -13.83
CA ARG A 150 -9.23 -25.05 -15.19
C ARG A 150 -8.66 -26.47 -15.17
N LEU A 151 -7.77 -26.78 -14.24
CA LEU A 151 -7.20 -28.11 -14.10
C LEU A 151 -8.28 -29.15 -13.76
N ILE A 152 -9.18 -28.85 -12.81
CA ILE A 152 -10.25 -29.76 -12.41
C ILE A 152 -11.25 -29.93 -13.56
N GLU A 153 -11.65 -28.86 -14.24
CA GLU A 153 -12.56 -28.90 -15.38
C GLU A 153 -11.99 -29.72 -16.54
N SER A 154 -10.69 -29.59 -16.86
CA SER A 154 -10.05 -30.36 -17.90
C SER A 154 -9.96 -31.86 -17.57
N ASN A 155 -9.90 -32.22 -16.28
CA ASN A 155 -9.90 -33.60 -15.83
C ASN A 155 -11.31 -34.19 -15.64
N ARG A 156 -12.36 -33.37 -15.60
CA ARG A 156 -13.74 -33.81 -15.35
C ARG A 156 -14.18 -34.90 -16.33
N GLY A 157 -13.95 -34.68 -17.64
CA GLY A 157 -14.33 -35.66 -18.69
C GLY A 157 -13.68 -37.00 -18.53
N LEU A 158 -12.52 -37.09 -17.88
CA LEU A 158 -11.87 -38.37 -17.58
C LEU A 158 -12.60 -39.14 -16.44
N PHE A 159 -13.11 -38.42 -15.45
CA PHE A 159 -13.93 -39.05 -14.39
C PHE A 159 -15.32 -39.42 -14.88
N GLU A 160 -15.94 -38.67 -15.80
CA GLU A 160 -17.15 -39.02 -16.49
C GLU A 160 -16.99 -40.33 -17.31
N GLN A 161 -15.87 -40.45 -18.05
CA GLN A 161 -15.54 -41.69 -18.77
C GLN A 161 -15.36 -42.90 -17.82
N LEU A 162 -14.75 -42.69 -16.64
CA LEU A 162 -14.61 -43.74 -15.65
C LEU A 162 -15.98 -44.20 -15.10
N GLU A 163 -16.94 -43.27 -14.91
CA GLU A 163 -18.32 -43.60 -14.53
C GLU A 163 -19.02 -44.40 -15.63
N ASP A 164 -18.95 -43.97 -16.88
CA ASP A 164 -19.54 -44.66 -18.05
C ASP A 164 -18.99 -46.08 -18.17
N VAL A 165 -17.69 -46.29 -18.02
CA VAL A 165 -17.05 -47.60 -18.07
C VAL A 165 -17.52 -48.51 -16.91
N ALA A 166 -17.65 -47.96 -15.72
CA ALA A 166 -18.17 -48.72 -14.55
C ALA A 166 -19.63 -49.13 -14.75
N GLU A 167 -20.48 -48.23 -15.33
CA GLU A 167 -21.89 -48.52 -15.62
C GLU A 167 -22.03 -49.53 -16.73
N ALA A 168 -21.27 -49.41 -17.83
CA ALA A 168 -21.26 -50.40 -18.91
C ALA A 168 -20.80 -51.78 -18.46
N GLY A 169 -19.78 -51.87 -17.63
CA GLY A 169 -19.31 -53.11 -17.03
C GLY A 169 -20.33 -53.74 -16.12
N TYR A 170 -21.05 -52.98 -15.32
CA TYR A 170 -22.13 -53.48 -14.46
C TYR A 170 -23.32 -54.01 -15.26
N THR A 171 -23.73 -53.33 -16.32
CA THR A 171 -24.88 -53.71 -17.17
C THR A 171 -24.59 -54.94 -18.04
N SER A 172 -23.36 -55.16 -18.50
CA SER A 172 -22.99 -56.24 -19.40
C SER A 172 -22.80 -57.61 -18.72
N ALA A 173 -22.79 -57.64 -17.40
CA ALA A 173 -22.58 -58.86 -16.55
C ALA A 173 -21.37 -59.73 -16.94
N SER A 174 -20.49 -59.24 -17.83
CA SER A 174 -19.38 -60.00 -18.39
C SER A 174 -18.03 -59.78 -17.69
N THR A 175 -17.93 -58.72 -16.94
CA THR A 175 -16.73 -58.32 -16.21
C THR A 175 -17.03 -58.17 -14.75
N GLY A 176 -16.08 -58.40 -13.88
CA GLY A 176 -16.23 -58.34 -12.41
C GLY A 176 -16.66 -56.99 -11.83
N SER A 177 -17.19 -56.07 -12.66
CA SER A 177 -17.69 -54.74 -12.23
C SER A 177 -18.85 -54.91 -11.26
N ARG A 178 -18.73 -54.25 -10.12
CA ARG A 178 -19.69 -54.30 -9.01
C ARG A 178 -20.46 -53.00 -8.91
N GLN A 179 -21.70 -53.06 -8.44
CA GLN A 179 -22.53 -51.89 -8.15
C GLN A 179 -21.74 -50.81 -7.30
N GLN A 180 -20.89 -51.27 -6.41
CA GLN A 180 -20.04 -50.40 -5.59
C GLN A 180 -19.07 -49.55 -6.41
N ASP A 181 -18.65 -49.95 -7.61
CA ASP A 181 -17.73 -49.23 -8.45
C ASP A 181 -18.42 -48.04 -9.13
N VAL A 182 -19.67 -48.25 -9.60
CA VAL A 182 -20.54 -47.18 -10.12
C VAL A 182 -20.79 -46.10 -9.03
N ILE A 183 -21.21 -46.58 -7.83
CA ILE A 183 -21.47 -45.67 -6.71
C ILE A 183 -20.19 -44.86 -6.35
N ARG A 184 -19.02 -45.48 -6.40
CA ARG A 184 -17.74 -44.82 -6.10
C ARG A 184 -17.39 -43.80 -7.15
N ALA A 185 -17.53 -44.09 -8.43
CA ALA A 185 -17.29 -43.15 -9.52
C ALA A 185 -18.19 -41.90 -9.38
N SER A 186 -19.49 -42.12 -9.19
CA SER A 186 -20.45 -41.03 -8.99
C SER A 186 -20.16 -40.20 -7.74
N LEU A 187 -19.73 -40.84 -6.65
CA LEU A 187 -19.30 -40.12 -5.43
C LEU A 187 -18.08 -39.22 -5.68
N GLU A 188 -17.09 -39.68 -6.44
CA GLU A 188 -15.91 -38.89 -6.75
C GLU A 188 -16.21 -37.70 -7.70
N LEU A 189 -17.13 -37.89 -8.66
CA LEU A 189 -17.63 -36.77 -9.47
C LEU A 189 -18.33 -35.73 -8.60
N THR A 190 -19.20 -36.14 -7.70
CA THR A 190 -19.87 -35.22 -6.75
C THR A 190 -18.85 -34.47 -5.88
N ARG A 191 -17.77 -35.14 -5.45
CA ARG A 191 -16.67 -34.49 -4.69
C ARG A 191 -15.88 -33.49 -5.53
N LEU A 192 -15.68 -33.75 -6.82
CA LEU A 192 -15.07 -32.78 -7.74
C LEU A 192 -15.95 -31.56 -7.93
N GLU A 193 -17.27 -31.72 -8.04
CA GLU A 193 -18.22 -30.63 -8.14
C GLU A 193 -18.25 -29.76 -6.86
N ASP A 194 -18.26 -30.38 -5.70
CA ASP A 194 -18.14 -29.68 -4.41
C ASP A 194 -16.84 -28.87 -4.34
N ARG A 195 -15.71 -29.48 -4.74
CA ARG A 195 -14.41 -28.80 -4.78
C ARG A 195 -14.37 -27.64 -5.78
N LEU A 196 -14.97 -27.81 -6.96
CA LEU A 196 -15.13 -26.74 -7.95
C LEU A 196 -15.91 -25.57 -7.35
N THR A 197 -17.04 -25.84 -6.71
CA THR A 197 -17.87 -24.83 -6.05
C THR A 197 -17.07 -24.10 -4.97
N ALA A 198 -16.31 -24.81 -4.13
CA ALA A 198 -15.46 -24.20 -3.11
C ALA A 198 -14.37 -23.29 -3.71
N LEU A 199 -13.74 -23.68 -4.83
CA LEU A 199 -12.75 -22.88 -5.53
C LEU A 199 -13.39 -21.64 -6.20
N GLN A 200 -14.60 -21.77 -6.74
CA GLN A 200 -15.34 -20.64 -7.32
C GLN A 200 -15.72 -19.61 -6.25
N VAL A 201 -16.13 -20.05 -5.06
CA VAL A 201 -16.36 -19.16 -3.90
C VAL A 201 -15.08 -18.42 -3.52
N GLN A 202 -13.96 -19.15 -3.46
CA GLN A 202 -12.66 -18.55 -3.15
C GLN A 202 -12.22 -17.55 -4.23
N GLN A 203 -12.39 -17.89 -5.51
CA GLN A 203 -12.10 -17.00 -6.63
C GLN A 203 -12.93 -15.70 -6.56
N ALA A 204 -14.25 -15.84 -6.35
CA ALA A 204 -15.13 -14.69 -6.23
C ALA A 204 -14.71 -13.77 -5.07
N SER A 205 -14.42 -14.34 -3.90
CA SER A 205 -13.93 -13.59 -2.74
C SER A 205 -12.60 -12.86 -3.02
N ASN A 206 -11.66 -13.54 -3.68
CA ASN A 206 -10.36 -12.95 -4.01
C ASN A 206 -10.50 -11.82 -5.06
N ARG A 207 -11.41 -11.96 -6.02
CA ARG A 207 -11.72 -10.92 -7.01
C ARG A 207 -12.34 -9.69 -6.36
N GLU A 208 -13.25 -9.86 -5.42
CA GLU A 208 -13.81 -8.73 -4.65
C GLU A 208 -12.72 -8.02 -3.81
N ALA A 209 -11.83 -8.78 -3.19
CA ALA A 209 -10.69 -8.19 -2.47
C ALA A 209 -9.73 -7.43 -3.41
N LEU A 210 -9.51 -7.93 -4.63
CA LEU A 210 -8.71 -7.25 -5.65
C LEU A 210 -9.43 -6.01 -6.17
N ALA A 211 -10.77 -6.05 -6.31
CA ALA A 211 -11.59 -4.94 -6.77
C ALA A 211 -11.52 -3.71 -5.86
N GLU A 212 -11.25 -3.88 -4.57
CA GLU A 212 -10.97 -2.76 -3.66
C GLU A 212 -9.82 -1.87 -4.16
N TRP A 213 -8.84 -2.47 -4.84
CA TRP A 213 -7.63 -1.79 -5.30
C TRP A 213 -7.71 -1.30 -6.74
N ILE A 214 -8.28 -2.12 -7.65
CA ILE A 214 -8.23 -1.86 -9.09
C ILE A 214 -9.61 -1.54 -9.70
N GLY A 215 -10.68 -1.60 -8.91
CA GLY A 215 -12.06 -1.44 -9.38
C GLY A 215 -12.68 -2.72 -9.90
N LEU A 216 -14.03 -2.76 -9.90
CA LEU A 216 -14.79 -3.96 -10.23
C LEU A 216 -14.56 -4.44 -11.68
N ASP A 217 -14.54 -3.52 -12.64
CA ASP A 217 -14.42 -3.88 -14.07
C ASP A 217 -13.09 -4.59 -14.36
N GLN A 218 -11.99 -4.09 -13.82
CA GLN A 218 -10.66 -4.69 -13.99
C GLN A 218 -10.54 -6.03 -13.26
N ALA A 219 -11.11 -6.14 -12.06
CA ALA A 219 -11.04 -7.34 -11.23
C ALA A 219 -11.84 -8.52 -11.82
N GLN A 220 -12.78 -8.28 -12.75
CA GLN A 220 -13.52 -9.32 -13.44
C GLN A 220 -12.78 -9.92 -14.64
N LEU A 221 -11.73 -9.27 -15.12
CA LEU A 221 -10.90 -9.82 -16.19
C LEU A 221 -10.22 -11.11 -15.76
N ALA A 222 -10.08 -12.07 -16.68
CA ALA A 222 -9.26 -13.24 -16.45
C ALA A 222 -7.80 -12.84 -16.27
N VAL A 223 -7.12 -13.41 -15.31
CA VAL A 223 -5.68 -13.16 -15.14
C VAL A 223 -4.86 -13.91 -16.20
N THR A 224 -3.63 -13.47 -16.44
CA THR A 224 -2.71 -14.14 -17.36
C THR A 224 -2.42 -15.57 -16.91
N ASP A 225 -2.19 -16.48 -17.87
CA ASP A 225 -1.98 -17.92 -17.56
C ASP A 225 -0.67 -18.20 -16.83
N HIS A 226 0.28 -17.27 -16.88
CA HIS A 226 1.61 -17.46 -16.35
C HIS A 226 1.91 -16.47 -15.23
N VAL A 227 2.58 -16.95 -14.19
CA VAL A 227 3.18 -16.08 -13.18
C VAL A 227 4.26 -15.23 -13.86
N PRO A 228 4.30 -13.91 -13.62
CA PRO A 228 5.32 -13.03 -14.19
C PRO A 228 6.75 -13.51 -13.90
N ARG A 229 7.62 -13.39 -14.91
CA ARG A 229 9.01 -13.89 -14.82
C ARG A 229 9.80 -13.26 -13.68
N GLU A 230 9.48 -12.03 -13.35
CA GLU A 230 10.07 -11.27 -12.25
C GLU A 230 9.90 -12.00 -10.90
N LEU A 231 8.75 -12.65 -10.71
CA LEU A 231 8.47 -13.43 -9.49
C LEU A 231 9.05 -14.85 -9.52
N LEU A 232 9.53 -15.29 -10.69
CA LEU A 232 10.17 -16.61 -10.87
C LEU A 232 11.69 -16.56 -10.74
N GLY A 233 12.30 -15.37 -10.56
CA GLY A 233 13.73 -15.19 -10.43
C GLY A 233 14.37 -16.02 -9.32
N GLU A 234 15.67 -16.31 -9.46
CA GLU A 234 16.45 -16.96 -8.42
C GLU A 234 16.82 -15.97 -7.31
N LEU A 235 16.95 -16.49 -6.09
CA LEU A 235 17.49 -15.72 -4.99
C LEU A 235 18.96 -15.36 -5.25
N PRO A 236 19.36 -14.09 -5.06
CA PRO A 236 20.79 -13.73 -5.17
C PRO A 236 21.62 -14.57 -4.18
N SER A 237 22.73 -15.14 -4.66
CA SER A 237 23.61 -15.98 -3.82
C SER A 237 24.18 -15.23 -2.59
N ALA A 238 24.34 -13.92 -2.71
CA ALA A 238 24.83 -13.03 -1.65
C ALA A 238 23.71 -12.28 -0.90
N TRP A 239 22.49 -12.83 -0.89
CA TRP A 239 21.31 -12.14 -0.31
C TRP A 239 21.53 -11.59 1.10
N ALA A 240 22.36 -12.23 1.95
CA ALA A 240 22.60 -11.81 3.31
C ALA A 240 23.39 -10.49 3.41
N GLU A 241 24.28 -10.22 2.46
CA GLU A 241 25.05 -8.97 2.36
C GLU A 241 24.19 -7.88 1.71
N ILE A 242 23.54 -8.20 0.60
CA ILE A 242 22.63 -7.29 -0.11
C ILE A 242 21.50 -6.82 0.79
N ALA A 243 20.91 -7.72 1.59
CA ALA A 243 19.82 -7.39 2.49
C ALA A 243 20.19 -6.34 3.54
N THR A 244 21.42 -6.29 4.04
CA THR A 244 21.80 -5.32 5.08
C THR A 244 21.79 -3.89 4.54
N ASP A 245 22.40 -3.65 3.39
CA ASP A 245 22.47 -2.34 2.75
C ASP A 245 21.09 -1.90 2.19
N SER A 246 20.33 -2.84 1.64
CA SER A 246 18.98 -2.59 1.13
C SER A 246 18.02 -2.21 2.24
N LEU A 247 18.09 -2.88 3.40
CA LEU A 247 17.23 -2.57 4.55
C LEU A 247 17.44 -1.15 5.08
N ILE A 248 18.67 -0.64 5.08
CA ILE A 248 18.95 0.74 5.52
C ILE A 248 18.35 1.75 4.54
N ARG A 249 18.32 1.43 3.25
CA ARG A 249 17.76 2.27 2.19
C ARG A 249 16.25 2.12 2.02
N HIS A 250 15.63 1.18 2.72
CA HIS A 250 14.19 0.92 2.63
C HIS A 250 13.38 2.19 2.93
N PRO A 251 12.37 2.56 2.09
CA PRO A 251 11.64 3.82 2.26
C PRO A 251 11.02 4.00 3.64
N ALA A 252 10.51 2.91 4.25
CA ALA A 252 9.98 2.97 5.61
C ALA A 252 11.05 3.32 6.66
N VAL A 253 12.30 2.88 6.48
CA VAL A 253 13.42 3.22 7.37
C VAL A 253 13.84 4.67 7.15
N ARG A 254 13.91 5.12 5.90
CA ARG A 254 14.20 6.52 5.55
C ARG A 254 13.14 7.49 6.12
N ALA A 255 11.86 7.09 6.10
CA ALA A 255 10.79 7.84 6.76
C ALA A 255 11.03 7.99 8.27
N THR A 256 11.50 6.91 8.92
CA THR A 256 11.86 6.94 10.34
C THR A 256 13.11 7.77 10.60
N ASP A 257 14.12 7.73 9.72
CA ASP A 257 15.31 8.58 9.80
C ASP A 257 14.92 10.05 9.72
N GLN A 258 14.06 10.43 8.79
CA GLN A 258 13.55 11.80 8.67
C GLN A 258 12.74 12.24 9.91
N LEU A 259 11.97 11.33 10.51
CA LEU A 259 11.27 11.60 11.76
C LEU A 259 12.24 11.83 12.94
N ILE A 260 13.37 11.11 12.97
CA ILE A 260 14.43 11.31 13.97
C ILE A 260 15.02 12.73 13.83
N GLU A 261 15.23 13.22 12.61
CA GLU A 261 15.69 14.59 12.39
C GLU A 261 14.65 15.62 12.90
N ALA A 262 13.37 15.42 12.62
CA ALA A 262 12.31 16.27 13.18
C ALA A 262 12.30 16.27 14.73
N GLN A 263 12.51 15.11 15.36
CA GLN A 263 12.63 15.01 16.83
C GLN A 263 13.91 15.64 17.36
N SER A 264 14.99 15.64 16.59
CA SER A 264 16.24 16.35 16.95
C SER A 264 16.02 17.86 17.00
N VAL A 265 15.32 18.42 16.00
CA VAL A 265 14.92 19.82 15.98
C VAL A 265 13.98 20.15 17.15
N ASP A 266 13.10 19.24 17.55
CA ASP A 266 12.23 19.40 18.73
C ASP A 266 13.04 19.53 20.06
N VAL A 267 14.16 18.80 20.18
CA VAL A 267 15.10 18.94 21.31
C VAL A 267 15.72 20.35 21.30
N ASP A 268 16.16 20.84 20.14
CA ASP A 268 16.74 22.16 20.01
C ASP A 268 15.72 23.28 20.27
N LEU A 269 14.48 23.08 19.86
CA LEU A 269 13.35 23.96 20.17
C LEU A 269 13.08 23.99 21.68
N ALA A 270 13.08 22.85 22.36
CA ALA A 270 12.93 22.78 23.81
C ALA A 270 14.04 23.52 24.55
N ARG A 271 15.27 23.51 24.04
CA ARG A 271 16.40 24.29 24.58
C ARG A 271 16.18 25.80 24.50
N GLN A 272 15.38 26.29 23.52
CA GLN A 272 15.08 27.73 23.46
C GLN A 272 14.23 28.19 24.66
N SER A 273 13.52 27.29 25.34
CA SER A 273 12.74 27.63 26.54
C SER A 273 13.54 28.20 27.72
N TYR A 274 14.87 28.06 27.69
CA TYR A 274 15.80 28.65 28.68
C TYR A 274 16.18 30.09 28.33
N LYS A 275 15.87 30.59 27.14
CA LYS A 275 16.10 31.99 26.74
C LYS A 275 14.91 32.84 27.12
N PRO A 276 15.11 34.15 27.40
CA PRO A 276 14.00 35.06 27.65
C PRO A 276 13.14 35.26 26.42
N GLU A 277 11.82 35.42 26.63
CA GLU A 277 10.90 36.00 25.66
C GLU A 277 10.87 37.52 25.87
N TRP A 278 10.90 38.27 24.81
CA TRP A 278 10.88 39.74 24.85
C TRP A 278 9.51 40.25 24.41
N SER A 279 9.13 41.42 24.97
CA SER A 279 7.99 42.19 24.50
C SER A 279 8.32 43.67 24.46
N ILE A 280 7.86 44.33 23.40
CA ILE A 280 7.95 45.80 23.27
C ILE A 280 6.53 46.32 23.28
N SER A 281 6.25 47.29 24.12
CA SER A 281 4.94 47.95 24.22
C SER A 281 5.04 49.43 24.04
N ALA A 282 4.07 50.02 23.38
CA ALA A 282 3.85 51.46 23.28
C ALA A 282 2.38 51.77 23.66
N GLN A 283 2.16 52.77 24.45
CA GLN A 283 0.83 53.16 24.88
C GLN A 283 0.67 54.68 24.84
N TYR A 284 -0.44 55.12 24.29
CA TYR A 284 -0.89 56.50 24.33
C TYR A 284 -2.06 56.60 25.26
N GLY A 285 -2.05 57.59 26.17
CA GLY A 285 -3.06 57.92 27.13
C GLY A 285 -3.60 59.33 26.93
N TYR A 286 -4.81 59.44 26.41
CA TYR A 286 -5.55 60.70 26.33
C TYR A 286 -6.07 61.09 27.70
N ARG A 287 -5.84 62.35 28.13
CA ARG A 287 -6.35 62.91 29.40
C ARG A 287 -7.36 64.00 29.13
N ASP A 288 -8.48 63.95 29.81
CA ASP A 288 -9.47 65.03 29.76
C ASP A 288 -9.02 66.24 30.58
N ARG A 289 -9.68 67.38 30.37
CA ARG A 289 -9.43 68.62 31.07
C ARG A 289 -9.62 68.50 32.56
N ALA A 290 -8.91 69.34 33.33
CA ALA A 290 -9.12 69.43 34.75
C ALA A 290 -10.49 70.10 35.06
N PRO A 291 -11.08 69.85 36.26
CA PRO A 291 -12.34 70.50 36.65
C PRO A 291 -12.31 72.01 36.64
N ASN A 292 -11.13 72.63 36.76
CA ASN A 292 -10.92 74.09 36.63
C ASN A 292 -10.78 74.57 35.17
N GLY A 293 -10.91 73.69 34.18
CA GLY A 293 -10.84 74.00 32.75
C GLY A 293 -9.42 74.02 32.13
N GLU A 294 -8.38 73.71 32.91
CA GLU A 294 -7.01 73.64 32.41
C GLU A 294 -6.80 72.37 31.55
N ASP A 295 -6.10 72.54 30.43
CA ASP A 295 -5.70 71.41 29.54
C ASP A 295 -4.63 70.59 30.21
N ARG A 296 -4.76 69.24 30.09
CA ARG A 296 -3.75 68.26 30.57
C ARG A 296 -3.05 67.69 29.35
N ALA A 297 -1.72 67.63 29.41
CA ALA A 297 -0.95 66.98 28.36
C ALA A 297 -1.19 65.46 28.37
N ASP A 298 -1.39 64.89 27.19
CA ASP A 298 -1.49 63.44 27.01
C ASP A 298 -0.18 62.71 27.37
N LEU A 299 -0.26 61.43 27.67
CA LEU A 299 0.88 60.61 28.08
C LEU A 299 1.24 59.61 27.01
N PHE A 300 2.55 59.50 26.68
CA PHE A 300 3.08 58.46 25.85
C PHE A 300 4.08 57.62 26.66
N SER A 301 3.83 56.27 26.67
CA SER A 301 4.65 55.34 27.43
C SER A 301 5.25 54.27 26.49
N VAL A 302 6.51 53.92 26.68
CA VAL A 302 7.17 52.81 26.01
C VAL A 302 7.71 51.89 27.07
N GLY A 303 7.49 50.57 26.88
CA GLY A 303 7.95 49.54 27.82
C GLY A 303 8.64 48.40 27.08
N ILE A 304 9.67 47.83 27.71
CA ILE A 304 10.30 46.60 27.31
C ILE A 304 10.09 45.60 28.43
N GLY A 305 9.44 44.50 28.13
CA GLY A 305 9.23 43.40 29.07
C GLY A 305 10.03 42.17 28.62
N PHE A 306 10.48 41.38 29.57
CA PHE A 306 11.07 40.10 29.31
C PHE A 306 10.81 39.13 30.49
N ASP A 307 10.63 37.86 30.19
CA ASP A 307 10.51 36.83 31.21
C ASP A 307 11.88 36.23 31.57
N LEU A 308 12.08 35.94 32.85
CA LEU A 308 13.32 35.33 33.35
C LEU A 308 13.01 33.87 33.72
N PRO A 309 13.61 32.86 33.03
CA PRO A 309 13.44 31.46 33.35
C PRO A 309 14.28 31.03 34.57
N LEU A 310 13.92 31.56 35.75
CA LEU A 310 14.70 31.31 36.98
C LEU A 310 14.41 29.95 37.62
N PHE A 311 13.20 29.40 37.46
CA PHE A 311 12.78 28.16 38.11
C PHE A 311 12.58 27.07 37.05
N THR A 312 13.70 26.56 36.50
CA THR A 312 13.69 25.65 35.32
C THR A 312 13.31 24.22 35.68
N GLY A 313 13.57 23.74 36.91
CA GLY A 313 13.51 22.33 37.29
C GLY A 313 12.20 21.59 37.02
N ASN A 314 11.06 22.26 37.23
CA ASN A 314 9.75 21.63 37.03
C ASN A 314 9.06 21.98 35.69
N ARG A 315 9.65 22.81 34.86
CA ARG A 315 9.10 23.26 33.61
C ARG A 315 10.02 23.04 32.41
N GLN A 316 11.10 23.81 32.30
CA GLN A 316 12.02 23.75 31.13
C GLN A 316 12.79 22.41 31.12
N ASP A 317 13.35 22.00 32.24
CA ASP A 317 14.13 20.74 32.37
C ASP A 317 13.20 19.55 32.03
N ARG A 318 11.96 19.56 32.50
CA ARG A 318 11.00 18.49 32.21
C ARG A 318 10.62 18.44 30.72
N LYS A 319 10.45 19.60 30.09
CA LYS A 319 10.16 19.67 28.64
C LYS A 319 11.34 19.18 27.82
N LEU A 320 12.55 19.61 28.14
CA LEU A 320 13.77 19.15 27.47
C LEU A 320 13.96 17.64 27.62
N ASN A 321 13.84 17.12 28.85
CA ASN A 321 13.96 15.68 29.10
C ASN A 321 12.89 14.88 28.36
N ALA A 322 11.68 15.40 28.22
CA ALA A 322 10.62 14.77 27.44
C ALA A 322 10.95 14.72 25.93
N SER A 323 11.51 15.82 25.36
CA SER A 323 11.93 15.84 23.96
C SER A 323 13.11 14.89 23.71
N VAL A 324 14.10 14.85 24.61
CA VAL A 324 15.22 13.90 24.54
C VAL A 324 14.70 12.45 24.59
N ALA A 325 13.77 12.15 25.51
CA ALA A 325 13.20 10.80 25.61
C ALA A 325 12.43 10.39 24.34
N ARG A 326 11.71 11.32 23.69
CA ARG A 326 11.05 11.04 22.40
C ARG A 326 12.05 10.78 21.28
N LEU A 327 13.13 11.55 21.20
CA LEU A 327 14.21 11.32 20.24
C LEU A 327 14.85 9.93 20.42
N GLU A 328 15.15 9.53 21.64
CA GLU A 328 15.70 8.19 21.93
C GLU A 328 14.68 7.07 21.65
N ALA A 329 13.40 7.31 21.87
CA ALA A 329 12.34 6.39 21.50
C ALA A 329 12.27 6.21 19.96
N ALA A 330 12.36 7.29 19.18
CA ALA A 330 12.38 7.22 17.72
C ALA A 330 13.61 6.46 17.19
N LYS A 331 14.79 6.66 17.78
CA LYS A 331 16.00 5.88 17.46
C LYS A 331 15.83 4.39 17.78
N THR A 332 15.17 4.08 18.88
CA THR A 332 14.88 2.70 19.28
C THR A 332 13.89 2.06 18.28
N GLU A 333 12.86 2.79 17.86
CA GLU A 333 11.89 2.33 16.85
C GLU A 333 12.59 1.97 15.53
N ARG A 334 13.53 2.80 15.07
CA ARG A 334 14.37 2.49 13.90
C ARG A 334 15.11 1.15 14.04
N ILE A 335 15.70 0.89 15.21
CA ILE A 335 16.41 -0.36 15.48
C ILE A 335 15.43 -1.56 15.42
N LEU A 336 14.25 -1.41 16.04
CA LEU A 336 13.21 -2.45 16.04
C LEU A 336 12.71 -2.72 14.62
N GLN A 337 12.49 -1.70 13.81
CA GLN A 337 12.07 -1.80 12.41
C GLN A 337 13.11 -2.57 11.57
N LEU A 338 14.38 -2.21 11.67
CA LEU A 338 15.47 -2.92 10.97
C LEU A 338 15.57 -4.39 11.41
N ARG A 339 15.44 -4.67 12.71
CA ARG A 339 15.41 -6.05 13.23
C ARG A 339 14.22 -6.83 12.68
N GLY A 340 13.06 -6.21 12.63
CA GLY A 340 11.83 -6.80 12.08
C GLY A 340 11.98 -7.13 10.60
N PHE A 341 12.45 -6.19 9.78
CA PHE A 341 12.68 -6.41 8.35
C PHE A 341 13.71 -7.51 8.10
N ARG A 342 14.83 -7.49 8.83
CA ARG A 342 15.84 -8.54 8.72
C ARG A 342 15.30 -9.93 9.06
N ALA A 343 14.48 -10.05 10.10
CA ALA A 343 13.87 -11.32 10.48
C ALA A 343 12.89 -11.81 9.41
N LYS A 344 12.03 -10.92 8.88
CA LYS A 344 11.08 -11.23 7.81
C LYS A 344 11.79 -11.63 6.52
N ALA A 345 12.85 -10.91 6.11
CA ALA A 345 13.63 -11.23 4.92
C ALA A 345 14.28 -12.61 5.03
N ARG A 346 14.88 -12.95 6.17
CA ARG A 346 15.45 -14.29 6.42
C ARG A 346 14.39 -15.39 6.36
N ALA A 347 13.22 -15.14 6.94
CA ALA A 347 12.12 -16.09 6.88
C ALA A 347 11.60 -16.30 5.45
N ALA A 348 11.50 -15.22 4.67
CA ALA A 348 11.12 -15.30 3.25
C ALA A 348 12.12 -16.13 2.44
N VAL A 349 13.42 -15.90 2.62
CA VAL A 349 14.48 -16.69 1.96
C VAL A 349 14.39 -18.17 2.32
N ALA A 350 14.24 -18.50 3.61
CA ALA A 350 14.13 -19.89 4.03
C ALA A 350 12.90 -20.59 3.43
N ARG A 351 11.78 -19.87 3.32
CA ARG A 351 10.56 -20.39 2.66
C ARG A 351 10.78 -20.60 1.17
N LEU A 352 11.37 -19.62 0.48
CA LEU A 352 11.66 -19.72 -0.95
C LEU A 352 12.53 -20.94 -1.26
N GLN A 353 13.63 -21.14 -0.53
CA GLN A 353 14.50 -22.30 -0.71
C GLN A 353 13.75 -23.62 -0.54
N ARG A 354 12.89 -23.76 0.48
CA ARG A 354 12.12 -24.98 0.70
C ARG A 354 11.01 -25.18 -0.33
N LEU A 355 10.40 -24.11 -0.81
CA LEU A 355 9.42 -24.18 -1.89
C LEU A 355 10.09 -24.60 -3.21
N ASP A 356 11.27 -24.07 -3.53
CA ASP A 356 12.03 -24.49 -4.72
C ASP A 356 12.38 -25.98 -4.67
N GLU A 357 12.86 -26.49 -3.53
CA GLU A 357 13.13 -27.93 -3.33
C GLU A 357 11.86 -28.78 -3.51
N ARG A 358 10.72 -28.34 -2.93
CA ARG A 358 9.45 -29.07 -3.05
C ARG A 358 8.89 -29.04 -4.46
N ILE A 359 8.90 -27.87 -5.13
CA ILE A 359 8.46 -27.74 -6.53
C ILE A 359 9.28 -28.66 -7.43
N ALA A 360 10.60 -28.66 -7.29
CA ALA A 360 11.48 -29.54 -8.05
C ALA A 360 11.18 -31.03 -7.80
N LEU A 361 10.93 -31.44 -6.54
CA LEU A 361 10.52 -32.81 -6.20
C LEU A 361 9.20 -33.19 -6.89
N TYR A 362 8.20 -32.29 -6.87
CA TYR A 362 6.91 -32.53 -7.49
C TYR A 362 7.04 -32.65 -9.01
N GLU A 363 7.71 -31.72 -9.66
CA GLU A 363 7.81 -31.68 -11.13
C GLU A 363 8.69 -32.80 -11.69
N GLN A 364 9.81 -33.11 -11.02
CA GLN A 364 10.80 -34.03 -11.56
C GLN A 364 10.56 -35.49 -11.14
N THR A 365 9.86 -35.73 -10.04
CA THR A 365 9.75 -37.08 -9.47
C THR A 365 8.31 -37.48 -9.16
N LEU A 366 7.60 -36.71 -8.33
CA LEU A 366 6.32 -37.17 -7.76
C LEU A 366 5.23 -37.22 -8.84
N LEU A 367 5.03 -36.17 -9.60
CA LEU A 367 4.00 -36.12 -10.64
C LEU A 367 4.23 -37.18 -11.75
N PRO A 368 5.44 -37.35 -12.32
CA PRO A 368 5.69 -38.45 -13.27
C PRO A 368 5.42 -39.83 -12.69
N GLN A 369 5.71 -40.08 -11.41
CA GLN A 369 5.43 -41.34 -10.76
C GLN A 369 3.93 -41.55 -10.55
N MET A 370 3.18 -40.54 -10.13
CA MET A 370 1.74 -40.57 -9.95
C MET A 370 1.00 -40.79 -11.28
N GLU A 371 1.42 -40.10 -12.34
CA GLU A 371 0.88 -40.27 -13.70
C GLU A 371 1.12 -41.73 -14.21
N ALA A 372 2.33 -42.24 -14.04
CA ALA A 372 2.65 -43.62 -14.39
C ALA A 372 1.81 -44.63 -13.59
N GLN A 373 1.63 -44.39 -12.28
CA GLN A 373 0.76 -45.24 -11.44
C GLN A 373 -0.69 -45.17 -11.88
N ALA A 374 -1.24 -43.98 -12.14
CA ALA A 374 -2.63 -43.84 -12.57
C ALA A 374 -2.87 -44.49 -13.95
N SER A 375 -1.93 -44.34 -14.87
CA SER A 375 -1.99 -44.96 -16.18
C SER A 375 -1.89 -46.50 -16.10
N ALA A 376 -0.99 -47.03 -15.27
CA ALA A 376 -0.84 -48.47 -15.04
C ALA A 376 -2.11 -49.08 -14.39
N ALA A 377 -2.68 -48.43 -13.36
CA ALA A 377 -3.91 -48.87 -12.71
C ALA A 377 -5.11 -48.89 -13.67
N LEU A 378 -5.24 -47.88 -14.53
CA LEU A 378 -6.29 -47.83 -15.53
C LEU A 378 -6.12 -48.90 -16.61
N THR A 379 -4.87 -49.15 -17.03
CA THR A 379 -4.55 -50.21 -18.01
C THR A 379 -4.86 -51.58 -17.45
N ALA A 380 -4.48 -51.86 -16.19
CA ALA A 380 -4.80 -53.12 -15.50
C ALA A 380 -6.33 -53.35 -15.39
N TYR A 381 -7.07 -52.30 -15.05
CA TYR A 381 -8.55 -52.37 -15.01
C TYR A 381 -9.14 -52.67 -16.39
N ASN A 382 -8.70 -51.98 -17.42
CA ASN A 382 -9.19 -52.22 -18.80
C ASN A 382 -8.87 -53.63 -19.34
N ASN A 383 -7.88 -54.32 -18.76
CA ASN A 383 -7.49 -55.69 -19.10
C ASN A 383 -8.09 -56.77 -18.15
N ASP A 384 -9.08 -56.40 -17.34
CA ASP A 384 -9.71 -57.26 -16.33
C ASP A 384 -8.74 -57.84 -15.23
N ASP A 385 -7.57 -57.21 -15.06
CA ASP A 385 -6.51 -57.60 -14.09
C ASP A 385 -6.31 -56.54 -12.97
N GLY A 386 -7.23 -55.60 -12.84
CA GLY A 386 -7.13 -54.47 -11.88
C GLY A 386 -8.44 -54.19 -11.17
N ASP A 387 -8.31 -53.44 -10.04
CA ASP A 387 -9.46 -52.92 -9.28
C ASP A 387 -9.81 -51.50 -9.73
N PHE A 388 -11.07 -51.28 -10.10
CA PHE A 388 -11.60 -49.94 -10.43
C PHE A 388 -11.28 -48.89 -9.36
N ALA A 389 -11.41 -49.30 -8.07
CA ALA A 389 -11.13 -48.43 -6.95
C ALA A 389 -9.66 -47.93 -6.92
N GLU A 390 -8.75 -48.77 -7.38
CA GLU A 390 -7.32 -48.39 -7.47
C GLU A 390 -7.09 -47.35 -8.57
N ALA A 391 -7.67 -47.54 -9.77
CA ALA A 391 -7.57 -46.61 -10.88
C ALA A 391 -8.13 -45.24 -10.51
N VAL A 392 -9.32 -45.18 -9.89
CA VAL A 392 -9.93 -43.94 -9.43
C VAL A 392 -9.08 -43.26 -8.35
N ARG A 393 -8.59 -43.98 -7.35
CA ARG A 393 -7.73 -43.44 -6.28
C ARG A 393 -6.43 -42.86 -6.84
N ALA A 394 -5.78 -43.57 -7.76
CA ALA A 394 -4.56 -43.11 -8.38
C ALA A 394 -4.76 -41.82 -9.16
N ARG A 395 -5.85 -41.69 -9.92
CA ARG A 395 -6.18 -40.47 -10.69
C ARG A 395 -6.52 -39.29 -9.80
N ILE A 396 -7.23 -39.49 -8.71
CA ILE A 396 -7.52 -38.47 -7.70
C ILE A 396 -6.23 -37.98 -7.04
N ALA A 397 -5.33 -38.91 -6.67
CA ALA A 397 -4.07 -38.59 -6.05
C ALA A 397 -3.19 -37.72 -6.99
N GLU A 398 -3.14 -38.07 -8.28
CA GLU A 398 -2.46 -37.28 -9.30
C GLU A 398 -3.03 -35.86 -9.43
N LEU A 399 -4.37 -35.73 -9.57
CA LEU A 399 -5.04 -34.43 -9.64
C LEU A 399 -4.78 -33.59 -8.40
N ASN A 400 -4.81 -34.18 -7.22
CA ASN A 400 -4.49 -33.48 -5.97
C ASN A 400 -3.05 -32.96 -5.94
N ALA A 401 -2.10 -33.75 -6.40
CA ALA A 401 -0.69 -33.33 -6.47
C ALA A 401 -0.48 -32.20 -7.49
N GLN A 402 -1.18 -32.21 -8.62
CA GLN A 402 -1.15 -31.13 -9.60
C GLN A 402 -1.71 -29.80 -9.02
N VAL A 403 -2.83 -29.87 -8.28
CA VAL A 403 -3.41 -28.69 -7.59
C VAL A 403 -2.45 -28.18 -6.50
N GLU A 404 -1.79 -29.06 -5.76
CA GLU A 404 -0.80 -28.68 -4.74
C GLU A 404 0.43 -28.00 -5.39
N LEU A 405 0.86 -28.45 -6.57
CA LEU A 405 1.92 -27.78 -7.32
C LEU A 405 1.54 -26.35 -7.73
N ILE A 406 0.31 -26.14 -8.21
CA ILE A 406 -0.21 -24.78 -8.51
C ILE A 406 -0.16 -23.90 -7.26
N GLN A 407 -0.60 -24.43 -6.12
CA GLN A 407 -0.56 -23.71 -4.83
C GLN A 407 0.86 -23.34 -4.43
N MET A 408 1.81 -24.29 -4.53
CA MET A 408 3.22 -24.02 -4.20
C MET A 408 3.85 -22.97 -5.13
N LYS A 409 3.50 -22.95 -6.42
CA LYS A 409 3.97 -21.95 -7.37
C LYS A 409 3.44 -20.55 -7.02
N ALA A 410 2.17 -20.43 -6.65
CA ALA A 410 1.60 -19.18 -6.18
C ALA A 410 2.24 -18.70 -4.86
N GLU A 411 2.41 -19.60 -3.90
CA GLU A 411 3.06 -19.29 -2.61
C GLU A 411 4.52 -18.86 -2.79
N ARG A 412 5.26 -19.51 -3.68
CA ARG A 412 6.63 -19.12 -4.02
C ARG A 412 6.69 -17.71 -4.59
N ALA A 413 5.84 -17.41 -5.58
CA ALA A 413 5.76 -16.09 -6.19
C ALA A 413 5.38 -15.01 -5.18
N GLY A 414 4.41 -15.26 -4.30
CA GLY A 414 4.01 -14.36 -3.23
C GLY A 414 5.14 -14.11 -2.21
N ASN A 415 5.90 -15.15 -1.84
CA ASN A 415 7.08 -14.99 -0.98
C ASN A 415 8.21 -14.18 -1.68
N MET A 416 8.37 -14.32 -3.01
CA MET A 416 9.32 -13.50 -3.78
C MET A 416 8.90 -12.03 -3.79
N ALA A 417 7.62 -11.73 -3.99
CA ALA A 417 7.10 -10.37 -3.92
C ALA A 417 7.32 -9.75 -2.52
N ASN A 418 7.06 -10.49 -1.46
CA ASN A 418 7.33 -10.06 -0.09
C ASN A 418 8.84 -9.82 0.17
N PHE A 419 9.70 -10.72 -0.31
CA PHE A 419 11.16 -10.54 -0.22
C PHE A 419 11.62 -9.26 -0.93
N ARG A 420 11.14 -9.00 -2.14
CA ARG A 420 11.43 -7.76 -2.91
C ARG A 420 10.97 -6.51 -2.16
N TYR A 421 9.76 -6.51 -1.63
CA TYR A 421 9.29 -5.41 -0.76
C TYR A 421 10.25 -5.18 0.40
N LEU A 422 10.62 -6.23 1.15
CA LEU A 422 11.48 -6.11 2.33
C LEU A 422 12.90 -5.65 2.03
N THR A 423 13.42 -5.95 0.85
CA THR A 423 14.78 -5.54 0.42
C THR A 423 14.79 -4.21 -0.32
N ALA A 424 13.63 -3.58 -0.51
CA ALA A 424 13.48 -2.36 -1.31
C ALA A 424 14.12 -2.49 -2.71
N ASP A 425 14.08 -3.70 -3.27
CA ASP A 425 14.50 -3.91 -4.65
C ASP A 425 13.40 -3.40 -5.58
N THR A 426 13.35 -2.07 -5.67
CA THR A 426 12.40 -1.34 -6.53
C THR A 426 12.94 -1.18 -7.95
N SER A 427 14.06 -1.80 -8.29
CA SER A 427 14.73 -1.63 -9.59
C SER A 427 13.89 -2.08 -10.79
N GLU A 428 12.81 -2.83 -10.54
CA GLU A 428 11.88 -3.31 -11.56
C GLU A 428 10.41 -2.90 -11.31
N ILE A 429 10.13 -2.09 -10.28
CA ILE A 429 8.83 -1.41 -10.23
C ILE A 429 8.93 -0.28 -11.25
N PRO A 430 8.05 -0.20 -12.26
CA PRO A 430 8.08 0.85 -13.26
C PRO A 430 8.14 2.21 -12.57
N THR A 431 9.28 2.89 -12.64
CA THR A 431 9.40 4.26 -12.17
C THR A 431 8.63 5.13 -13.14
N PHE A 432 7.42 5.51 -12.76
CA PHE A 432 6.64 6.50 -13.49
C PHE A 432 7.48 7.78 -13.61
N SER A 433 7.86 8.10 -14.83
CA SER A 433 8.44 9.39 -15.21
C SER A 433 7.50 10.50 -14.74
N MET A 434 7.95 11.31 -13.79
CA MET A 434 7.29 12.55 -13.34
C MET A 434 7.29 13.61 -14.44
N THR A 435 6.66 13.36 -15.60
CA THR A 435 6.65 14.32 -16.71
C THR A 435 5.24 14.72 -17.15
N ARG A 436 4.24 14.70 -16.27
CA ARG A 436 2.91 15.23 -16.60
C ARG A 436 2.15 15.78 -15.39
N TYR A 437 2.72 16.75 -14.68
CA TYR A 437 1.93 17.72 -13.90
C TYR A 437 2.75 19.02 -13.79
N GLN A 438 2.96 19.69 -14.93
CA GLN A 438 3.15 21.11 -15.07
C GLN A 438 2.16 21.53 -16.17
N ASP A 439 0.95 21.86 -15.73
CA ASP A 439 0.05 22.84 -16.35
C ASP A 439 -1.09 23.12 -15.35
#